data_dbe56aeddd76f963a7f1c500b0eba018
#
_entry.id   dbe56aeddd76f963a7f1c500b0eba018
#
_cell.length_a   1.000
_cell.length_b   1.000
_cell.length_c   1.000
_cell.angle_alpha   90.00
_cell.angle_beta   90.00
_cell.angle_gamma   90.00
#
_symmetry.space_group_name_H-M   'P 1'
#
loop_
_entity.id
_entity.type
_entity.pdbx_description
1 polymer ?
#
loop_
_entity_poly.entity_id
_entity_poly.type
_entity_poly.pdbx_seq_one_letter_code
_entity_poly.pdbx_strand_id
1 'polypeptide(L)'
;MRFGLFIPQGWRLDLVDIAPADQWASMLSLVHRAENQAAGEAVPGGEFAWTSAWVYDHFHTVPEVTTEATHEAWTLMAAFAAATQRIRLGQMCTCMAYRNPAHLAKVASTVDTVSGGRVEMGIGAGWYEQEWRAYGYGFPSAGERLRALDEGVQIMANMWRSGSSGTFEGKRYQVDGALCYPQPLQQLPVGDGGAEVPSIPLWIAGGGEKKTLRIAAQHAQYTNFDGSPEGFVHKSRILEAHCAEVGRDFGEITRSADYNVVIGETEADVADRLAWIEAHLRQWAPEKAAHEINTWRTGLLVGTPEQIVERLQDMRARGLEYAITYFQEAAYDQAGIELFEKQVIPELQ
;
A
#
# COMPACT_ATOMS: atom_id res chain seq x y z
N MET A 1 17.15 -2.04 1.45
CA MET A 1 15.79 -1.42 1.37
C MET A 1 14.84 -2.46 0.82
N ARG A 2 13.58 -2.49 1.26
CA ARG A 2 12.55 -3.39 0.71
C ARG A 2 11.72 -2.67 -0.34
N PHE A 3 11.19 -3.43 -1.30
CA PHE A 3 10.40 -2.88 -2.40
C PHE A 3 9.06 -3.59 -2.54
N GLY A 4 8.00 -2.80 -2.74
CA GLY A 4 6.67 -3.25 -3.10
C GLY A 4 6.28 -2.76 -4.48
N LEU A 5 5.50 -3.55 -5.20
CA LEU A 5 4.97 -3.23 -6.52
C LEU A 5 3.46 -3.05 -6.45
N PHE A 6 2.94 -1.89 -6.87
CA PHE A 6 1.52 -1.75 -7.12
C PHE A 6 1.10 -2.50 -8.38
N ILE A 7 0.03 -3.25 -8.27
CA ILE A 7 -0.58 -3.97 -9.38
C ILE A 7 -1.68 -3.09 -9.97
N PRO A 8 -1.69 -2.83 -11.27
CA PRO A 8 -2.79 -2.16 -11.94
C PRO A 8 -4.12 -2.82 -11.61
N GLN A 9 -5.12 -2.04 -11.20
CA GLN A 9 -6.46 -2.56 -10.90
C GLN A 9 -7.58 -1.73 -11.53
N GLY A 10 -7.22 -0.75 -12.37
CA GLY A 10 -8.11 0.17 -13.05
C GLY A 10 -8.30 1.51 -12.34
N TRP A 11 -8.03 1.60 -11.05
CA TRP A 11 -8.24 2.82 -10.26
C TRP A 11 -7.55 4.05 -10.86
N ARG A 12 -6.33 3.91 -11.35
CA ARG A 12 -5.55 5.01 -11.96
C ARG A 12 -5.64 5.01 -13.50
N LEU A 13 -6.75 4.49 -14.06
CA LEU A 13 -6.93 4.34 -15.50
C LEU A 13 -5.86 3.44 -16.14
N ASP A 14 -5.33 2.50 -15.39
CA ASP A 14 -4.19 1.65 -15.72
C ASP A 14 -4.61 0.28 -16.31
N LEU A 15 -5.90 0.10 -16.62
CA LEU A 15 -6.46 -1.05 -17.34
C LEU A 15 -7.35 -0.64 -18.52
N VAL A 16 -7.37 0.65 -18.90
CA VAL A 16 -8.15 1.12 -20.06
C VAL A 16 -7.64 0.49 -21.35
N ASP A 17 -8.50 0.34 -22.34
CA ASP A 17 -8.21 -0.38 -23.60
C ASP A 17 -7.85 -1.87 -23.45
N ILE A 18 -7.84 -2.42 -22.24
CA ILE A 18 -7.72 -3.87 -22.00
C ILE A 18 -9.13 -4.44 -21.88
N ALA A 19 -9.46 -5.41 -22.73
CA ALA A 19 -10.78 -6.03 -22.68
C ALA A 19 -11.07 -6.62 -21.29
N PRO A 20 -12.29 -6.46 -20.74
CA PRO A 20 -12.61 -6.91 -19.39
C PRO A 20 -12.26 -8.38 -19.10
N ALA A 21 -12.36 -9.24 -20.12
CA ALA A 21 -11.99 -10.65 -20.03
C ALA A 21 -10.49 -10.88 -19.83
N ASP A 22 -9.65 -9.93 -20.25
CA ASP A 22 -8.19 -10.03 -20.22
C ASP A 22 -7.57 -9.29 -19.01
N GLN A 23 -8.33 -8.41 -18.35
CA GLN A 23 -7.83 -7.58 -17.24
C GLN A 23 -7.28 -8.44 -16.07
N TRP A 24 -7.99 -9.52 -15.73
CA TRP A 24 -7.51 -10.45 -14.70
C TRP A 24 -6.16 -11.08 -15.06
N ALA A 25 -6.02 -11.56 -16.30
CA ALA A 25 -4.78 -12.15 -16.77
C ALA A 25 -3.60 -11.14 -16.75
N SER A 26 -3.88 -9.88 -17.12
CA SER A 26 -2.89 -8.78 -17.05
C SER A 26 -2.42 -8.54 -15.60
N MET A 27 -3.35 -8.37 -14.65
CA MET A 27 -3.03 -8.20 -13.23
C MET A 27 -2.24 -9.39 -12.68
N LEU A 28 -2.70 -10.61 -12.96
CA LEU A 28 -2.07 -11.84 -12.46
C LEU A 28 -0.65 -12.02 -13.03
N SER A 29 -0.42 -11.66 -14.29
CA SER A 29 0.91 -11.75 -14.90
C SER A 29 1.94 -10.90 -14.15
N LEU A 30 1.55 -9.71 -13.69
CA LEU A 30 2.41 -8.82 -12.91
C LEU A 30 2.67 -9.34 -11.49
N VAL A 31 1.65 -9.90 -10.85
CA VAL A 31 1.84 -10.54 -9.53
C VAL A 31 2.76 -11.75 -9.65
N HIS A 32 2.58 -12.58 -10.68
CA HIS A 32 3.47 -13.72 -10.95
C HIS A 32 4.88 -13.26 -11.32
N ARG A 33 5.02 -12.15 -12.10
CA ARG A 33 6.34 -11.56 -12.35
C ARG A 33 7.03 -11.17 -11.06
N ALA A 34 6.34 -10.43 -10.18
CA ALA A 34 6.89 -10.01 -8.90
C ALA A 34 7.28 -11.21 -8.01
N GLU A 35 6.52 -12.31 -8.06
CA GLU A 35 6.83 -13.55 -7.34
C GLU A 35 7.93 -14.37 -8.02
N ASN A 36 7.98 -14.43 -9.35
CA ASN A 36 8.91 -15.26 -10.12
C ASN A 36 10.30 -14.65 -10.20
N GLN A 37 10.43 -13.35 -10.23
CA GLN A 37 11.73 -12.70 -10.04
C GLN A 37 12.31 -13.06 -8.67
N ALA A 38 11.44 -13.35 -7.71
CA ALA A 38 11.79 -13.97 -6.46
C ALA A 38 12.25 -15.45 -6.57
N ALA A 39 12.07 -16.13 -7.72
CA ALA A 39 12.34 -17.57 -7.86
C ALA A 39 13.35 -17.94 -8.92
N GLY A 40 13.65 -17.09 -9.89
CA GLY A 40 14.25 -17.53 -11.15
C GLY A 40 15.71 -17.22 -11.35
N GLU A 41 16.21 -16.09 -10.88
CA GLU A 41 17.63 -15.75 -10.92
C GLU A 41 18.01 -15.15 -9.58
N ALA A 42 18.95 -15.79 -8.92
CA ALA A 42 19.47 -15.30 -7.64
C ALA A 42 20.03 -13.88 -7.84
N VAL A 43 19.33 -12.89 -7.30
CA VAL A 43 19.96 -11.60 -7.02
C VAL A 43 21.15 -11.91 -6.11
N PRO A 44 22.35 -11.42 -6.42
CA PRO A 44 23.50 -11.64 -5.55
C PRO A 44 23.19 -11.15 -4.14
N GLY A 45 23.00 -12.09 -3.18
CA GLY A 45 22.59 -11.80 -1.80
C GLY A 45 21.39 -12.59 -1.31
N GLY A 46 20.64 -13.26 -2.18
CA GLY A 46 19.59 -14.23 -1.81
C GLY A 46 18.26 -13.64 -1.35
N GLU A 47 18.05 -12.33 -1.41
CA GLU A 47 16.75 -11.71 -1.17
C GLU A 47 15.99 -11.46 -2.49
N PHE A 48 14.67 -11.55 -2.43
CA PHE A 48 13.79 -11.38 -3.57
C PHE A 48 13.74 -9.92 -4.03
N ALA A 49 13.63 -9.67 -5.35
CA ALA A 49 13.52 -8.32 -5.89
C ALA A 49 12.31 -7.57 -5.29
N TRP A 50 11.13 -8.20 -5.35
CA TRP A 50 9.92 -7.64 -4.77
C TRP A 50 9.53 -8.37 -3.49
N THR A 51 9.31 -7.60 -2.43
CA THR A 51 8.84 -8.13 -1.14
C THR A 51 7.32 -8.31 -1.14
N SER A 52 6.59 -7.44 -1.83
CA SER A 52 5.11 -7.42 -1.79
C SER A 52 4.48 -6.86 -3.07
N ALA A 53 3.24 -7.29 -3.30
CA ALA A 53 2.33 -6.74 -4.29
C ALA A 53 1.20 -5.98 -3.58
N TRP A 54 0.82 -4.82 -4.11
CA TRP A 54 -0.11 -3.89 -3.50
C TRP A 54 -1.26 -3.51 -4.41
N VAL A 55 -2.44 -3.27 -3.83
CA VAL A 55 -3.61 -2.71 -4.51
C VAL A 55 -4.19 -1.55 -3.70
N TYR A 56 -5.10 -0.78 -4.30
CA TYR A 56 -5.80 0.34 -3.67
C TYR A 56 -7.23 -0.05 -3.31
N ASP A 57 -7.77 0.47 -2.19
CA ASP A 57 -9.15 0.24 -1.79
C ASP A 57 -10.06 1.36 -2.32
N HIS A 58 -10.28 1.35 -3.62
CA HIS A 58 -11.08 2.32 -4.34
C HIS A 58 -12.10 1.64 -5.26
N PHE A 59 -13.17 2.36 -5.63
CA PHE A 59 -14.30 1.88 -6.43
C PHE A 59 -14.50 2.72 -7.70
N HIS A 60 -13.98 3.94 -7.74
CA HIS A 60 -14.04 4.86 -8.86
C HIS A 60 -12.64 5.19 -9.35
N THR A 61 -12.52 5.50 -10.64
CA THR A 61 -11.24 5.92 -11.22
C THR A 61 -10.79 7.29 -10.74
N VAL A 62 -9.47 7.50 -10.76
CA VAL A 62 -8.83 8.81 -10.60
C VAL A 62 -7.87 9.05 -11.78
N PRO A 63 -7.56 10.32 -12.10
CA PRO A 63 -7.92 11.57 -11.42
C PRO A 63 -9.34 12.06 -11.74
N GLU A 64 -10.03 11.42 -12.67
CA GLU A 64 -11.43 11.68 -13.03
C GLU A 64 -12.25 10.41 -12.85
N VAL A 65 -13.52 10.58 -12.47
CA VAL A 65 -14.46 9.45 -12.41
C VAL A 65 -14.93 9.13 -13.82
N THR A 66 -14.70 7.91 -14.22
CA THR A 66 -15.10 7.37 -15.52
C THR A 66 -15.93 6.10 -15.36
N THR A 67 -16.38 5.50 -16.47
CA THR A 67 -17.03 4.18 -16.49
C THR A 67 -16.03 3.03 -16.67
N GLU A 68 -14.73 3.34 -16.65
CA GLU A 68 -13.68 2.35 -16.74
C GLU A 68 -13.62 1.48 -15.47
N ALA A 69 -13.10 0.28 -15.63
CA ALA A 69 -13.06 -0.70 -14.56
C ALA A 69 -12.19 -0.24 -13.39
N THR A 70 -12.69 -0.47 -12.18
CA THR A 70 -11.90 -0.46 -10.94
C THR A 70 -12.28 -1.71 -10.14
N HIS A 71 -11.35 -2.65 -10.00
CA HIS A 71 -11.61 -3.93 -9.33
C HIS A 71 -11.56 -3.79 -7.80
N GLU A 72 -12.48 -4.48 -7.11
CA GLU A 72 -12.57 -4.43 -5.63
C GLU A 72 -11.35 -5.09 -4.98
N ALA A 73 -10.73 -4.38 -4.05
CA ALA A 73 -9.41 -4.70 -3.52
C ALA A 73 -9.33 -6.00 -2.71
N TRP A 74 -10.26 -6.26 -1.77
CA TRP A 74 -10.22 -7.48 -0.96
C TRP A 74 -10.55 -8.74 -1.76
N THR A 75 -11.39 -8.61 -2.79
CA THR A 75 -11.65 -9.68 -3.75
C THR A 75 -10.38 -10.02 -4.55
N LEU A 76 -9.65 -8.99 -5.03
CA LEU A 76 -8.35 -9.20 -5.69
C LEU A 76 -7.33 -9.82 -4.73
N MET A 77 -7.24 -9.34 -3.50
CA MET A 77 -6.34 -9.90 -2.49
C MET A 77 -6.56 -11.39 -2.28
N ALA A 78 -7.82 -11.83 -2.18
CA ALA A 78 -8.16 -13.25 -2.03
C ALA A 78 -7.75 -14.07 -3.27
N ALA A 79 -7.98 -13.52 -4.48
CA ALA A 79 -7.61 -14.16 -5.72
C ALA A 79 -6.08 -14.27 -5.88
N PHE A 80 -5.33 -13.20 -5.59
CA PHE A 80 -3.86 -13.22 -5.59
C PHE A 80 -3.30 -14.17 -4.53
N ALA A 81 -3.91 -14.21 -3.34
CA ALA A 81 -3.51 -15.12 -2.27
C ALA A 81 -3.58 -16.59 -2.71
N ALA A 82 -4.64 -16.96 -3.44
CA ALA A 82 -4.83 -18.32 -3.97
C ALA A 82 -3.93 -18.64 -5.17
N ALA A 83 -3.52 -17.62 -5.94
CA ALA A 83 -2.73 -17.77 -7.16
C ALA A 83 -1.21 -17.67 -6.96
N THR A 84 -0.75 -17.32 -5.75
CA THR A 84 0.66 -17.09 -5.41
C THR A 84 1.09 -17.90 -4.19
N GLN A 85 2.40 -18.00 -3.93
CA GLN A 85 2.94 -18.82 -2.83
C GLN A 85 3.90 -18.08 -1.90
N ARG A 86 4.55 -17.00 -2.36
CA ARG A 86 5.65 -16.34 -1.64
C ARG A 86 5.48 -14.84 -1.44
N ILE A 87 5.06 -14.13 -2.50
CA ILE A 87 4.93 -12.67 -2.44
C ILE A 87 3.95 -12.25 -1.34
N ARG A 88 4.31 -11.25 -0.55
CA ARG A 88 3.38 -10.66 0.42
C ARG A 88 2.34 -9.81 -0.31
N LEU A 89 1.16 -9.70 0.26
CA LEU A 89 0.01 -9.07 -0.38
C LEU A 89 -0.56 -8.00 0.52
N GLY A 90 -0.70 -6.78 0.03
CA GLY A 90 -1.19 -5.66 0.82
C GLY A 90 -2.12 -4.71 0.07
N GLN A 91 -2.77 -3.87 0.84
CA GLN A 91 -3.50 -2.71 0.33
C GLN A 91 -2.85 -1.43 0.86
N MET A 92 -2.65 -0.46 -0.01
CA MET A 92 -2.19 0.86 0.38
C MET A 92 -3.16 1.94 -0.14
N CYS A 93 -4.17 2.16 0.67
CA CYS A 93 -4.55 1.48 1.91
C CYS A 93 -6.05 1.17 1.94
N THR A 94 -6.43 0.15 2.71
CA THR A 94 -7.83 -0.12 3.02
C THR A 94 -8.45 1.10 3.71
N CYS A 95 -9.62 1.53 3.26
CA CYS A 95 -10.41 2.54 3.95
C CYS A 95 -11.18 1.92 5.11
N MET A 96 -10.81 2.26 6.34
CA MET A 96 -11.43 1.68 7.53
C MET A 96 -12.96 1.76 7.53
N ALA A 97 -13.52 2.86 7.05
CA ALA A 97 -14.94 3.10 7.17
C ALA A 97 -15.81 2.45 6.08
N TYR A 98 -15.22 1.85 5.06
CA TYR A 98 -15.97 1.11 4.03
C TYR A 98 -16.50 -0.24 4.54
N ARG A 99 -15.97 -0.74 5.66
CA ARG A 99 -16.35 -2.04 6.24
C ARG A 99 -16.49 -1.93 7.76
N ASN A 100 -17.34 -2.77 8.34
CA ASN A 100 -17.34 -2.96 9.79
C ASN A 100 -15.99 -3.58 10.21
N PRO A 101 -15.30 -3.06 11.25
CA PRO A 101 -13.97 -3.55 11.63
C PRO A 101 -13.94 -5.02 12.06
N ALA A 102 -14.96 -5.53 12.69
CA ALA A 102 -15.02 -6.94 13.05
C ALA A 102 -15.18 -7.84 11.81
N HIS A 103 -15.98 -7.41 10.83
CA HIS A 103 -16.08 -8.09 9.56
C HIS A 103 -14.75 -8.03 8.78
N LEU A 104 -14.11 -6.85 8.75
CA LEU A 104 -12.83 -6.66 8.06
C LEU A 104 -11.71 -7.52 8.70
N ALA A 105 -11.65 -7.60 10.03
CA ALA A 105 -10.71 -8.49 10.72
C ALA A 105 -10.86 -9.94 10.27
N LYS A 106 -12.12 -10.39 10.11
CA LYS A 106 -12.44 -11.75 9.63
C LYS A 106 -12.05 -11.97 8.17
N VAL A 107 -12.30 -10.99 7.30
CA VAL A 107 -11.87 -11.03 5.88
C VAL A 107 -10.36 -11.15 5.81
N ALA A 108 -9.63 -10.26 6.48
CA ALA A 108 -8.18 -10.24 6.48
C ALA A 108 -7.58 -11.56 7.00
N SER A 109 -8.11 -12.08 8.11
CA SER A 109 -7.68 -13.38 8.66
C SER A 109 -7.95 -14.55 7.72
N THR A 110 -9.06 -14.51 6.96
CA THR A 110 -9.36 -15.54 5.95
C THR A 110 -8.37 -15.46 4.80
N VAL A 111 -8.09 -14.26 4.27
CA VAL A 111 -7.09 -14.08 3.21
C VAL A 111 -5.70 -14.45 3.71
N ASP A 112 -5.37 -14.17 4.97
CA ASP A 112 -4.11 -14.57 5.58
C ASP A 112 -3.97 -16.10 5.60
N THR A 113 -5.04 -16.82 5.96
CA THR A 113 -5.07 -18.30 5.91
C THR A 113 -4.90 -18.81 4.47
N VAL A 114 -5.61 -18.25 3.50
CA VAL A 114 -5.52 -18.64 2.09
C VAL A 114 -4.12 -18.40 1.54
N SER A 115 -3.49 -17.29 1.93
CA SER A 115 -2.15 -16.93 1.49
C SER A 115 -1.03 -17.70 2.20
N GLY A 116 -1.32 -18.43 3.30
CA GLY A 116 -0.28 -19.05 4.13
C GLY A 116 0.50 -18.03 4.98
N GLY A 117 -0.15 -16.95 5.45
CA GLY A 117 0.45 -15.97 6.35
C GLY A 117 1.19 -14.83 5.62
N ARG A 118 0.66 -14.33 4.49
CA ARG A 118 1.35 -13.31 3.66
C ARG A 118 0.63 -11.95 3.57
N VAL A 119 -0.43 -11.75 4.32
CA VAL A 119 -1.19 -10.49 4.29
C VAL A 119 -0.43 -9.36 5.00
N GLU A 120 -0.44 -8.18 4.38
CA GLU A 120 -0.03 -6.89 4.94
C GLU A 120 -1.28 -5.99 5.08
N MET A 121 -1.60 -5.57 6.30
CA MET A 121 -2.81 -4.78 6.54
C MET A 121 -2.52 -3.29 6.48
N GLY A 122 -2.46 -2.73 5.28
CA GLY A 122 -2.40 -1.29 5.10
C GLY A 122 -3.79 -0.68 5.28
N ILE A 123 -3.92 0.32 6.15
CA ILE A 123 -5.21 0.90 6.51
C ILE A 123 -5.09 2.40 6.79
N GLY A 124 -6.13 3.13 6.41
CA GLY A 124 -6.22 4.58 6.58
C GLY A 124 -7.65 5.07 6.84
N ALA A 125 -7.77 6.36 7.06
CA ALA A 125 -9.04 7.00 7.41
C ALA A 125 -9.98 7.26 6.20
N GLY A 126 -9.45 7.14 4.97
CA GLY A 126 -10.17 7.49 3.73
C GLY A 126 -10.22 8.99 3.46
N TRP A 127 -10.24 9.35 2.18
CA TRP A 127 -10.16 10.75 1.74
C TRP A 127 -11.07 11.08 0.55
N TYR A 128 -11.43 10.11 -0.28
CA TYR A 128 -12.11 10.34 -1.56
C TYR A 128 -13.61 10.55 -1.39
N GLU A 129 -14.02 11.78 -1.09
CA GLU A 129 -15.40 12.17 -0.75
C GLU A 129 -16.43 11.72 -1.76
N GLN A 130 -16.13 11.83 -3.08
CA GLN A 130 -17.06 11.48 -4.13
C GLN A 130 -17.44 10.00 -4.07
N GLU A 131 -16.47 9.13 -3.89
CA GLU A 131 -16.65 7.69 -3.75
C GLU A 131 -17.46 7.33 -2.49
N TRP A 132 -17.14 7.94 -1.37
CA TRP A 132 -17.90 7.77 -0.11
C TRP A 132 -19.37 8.09 -0.28
N ARG A 133 -19.69 9.22 -0.92
CA ARG A 133 -21.07 9.64 -1.15
C ARG A 133 -21.79 8.74 -2.14
N ALA A 134 -21.12 8.34 -3.22
CA ALA A 134 -21.69 7.49 -4.25
C ALA A 134 -22.12 6.12 -3.71
N TYR A 135 -21.35 5.56 -2.78
CA TYR A 135 -21.64 4.25 -2.16
C TYR A 135 -22.47 4.36 -0.86
N GLY A 136 -23.00 5.53 -0.53
CA GLY A 136 -23.92 5.71 0.61
C GLY A 136 -23.27 5.76 1.98
N TYR A 137 -21.94 5.88 2.06
CA TYR A 137 -21.20 6.01 3.35
C TYR A 137 -21.30 7.42 3.95
N GLY A 138 -21.86 8.39 3.21
CA GLY A 138 -21.77 9.80 3.58
C GLY A 138 -20.32 10.30 3.44
N PHE A 139 -19.99 11.38 4.17
CA PHE A 139 -18.58 11.81 4.31
C PHE A 139 -18.42 12.53 5.65
N PRO A 140 -18.14 11.79 6.72
CA PRO A 140 -17.93 12.36 8.05
C PRO A 140 -16.73 13.30 8.09
N SER A 141 -16.67 14.14 9.13
CA SER A 141 -15.50 15.00 9.35
C SER A 141 -14.20 14.18 9.45
N ALA A 142 -13.07 14.79 9.12
CA ALA A 142 -11.77 14.15 9.26
C ALA A 142 -11.53 13.59 10.69
N GLY A 143 -12.03 14.32 11.71
CA GLY A 143 -11.93 13.88 13.09
C GLY A 143 -12.73 12.60 13.40
N GLU A 144 -13.88 12.41 12.77
CA GLU A 144 -14.70 11.21 12.89
C GLU A 144 -14.11 10.04 12.11
N ARG A 145 -13.60 10.29 10.91
CA ARG A 145 -12.91 9.25 10.12
C ARG A 145 -11.64 8.74 10.82
N LEU A 146 -10.87 9.64 11.43
CA LEU A 146 -9.70 9.25 12.24
C LEU A 146 -10.06 8.51 13.51
N ARG A 147 -11.21 8.83 14.12
CA ARG A 147 -11.73 8.04 15.25
C ARG A 147 -12.14 6.65 14.80
N ALA A 148 -12.80 6.54 13.64
CA ALA A 148 -13.14 5.25 13.06
C ALA A 148 -11.90 4.40 12.80
N LEU A 149 -10.81 5.01 12.32
CA LEU A 149 -9.53 4.31 12.13
C LEU A 149 -8.99 3.79 13.47
N ASP A 150 -8.92 4.63 14.50
CA ASP A 150 -8.38 4.27 15.81
C ASP A 150 -9.19 3.14 16.48
N GLU A 151 -10.51 3.30 16.56
CA GLU A 151 -11.40 2.28 17.15
C GLU A 151 -11.37 0.97 16.34
N GLY A 152 -11.35 1.08 14.99
CA GLY A 152 -11.34 -0.08 14.11
C GLY A 152 -10.06 -0.89 14.24
N VAL A 153 -8.90 -0.23 14.32
CA VAL A 153 -7.61 -0.89 14.53
C VAL A 153 -7.57 -1.66 15.85
N GLN A 154 -8.09 -1.07 16.93
CA GLN A 154 -8.16 -1.73 18.24
C GLN A 154 -9.04 -2.99 18.19
N ILE A 155 -10.23 -2.91 17.57
CA ILE A 155 -11.12 -4.06 17.40
C ILE A 155 -10.44 -5.17 16.60
N MET A 156 -9.84 -4.84 15.45
CA MET A 156 -9.18 -5.81 14.58
C MET A 156 -7.99 -6.49 15.28
N ALA A 157 -7.11 -5.71 15.90
CA ALA A 157 -5.96 -6.23 16.64
C ALA A 157 -6.40 -7.16 17.79
N ASN A 158 -7.45 -6.80 18.52
CA ASN A 158 -7.96 -7.67 19.59
C ASN A 158 -8.54 -8.97 19.03
N MET A 159 -9.31 -8.91 17.96
CA MET A 159 -9.89 -10.11 17.31
C MET A 159 -8.82 -11.07 16.81
N TRP A 160 -7.75 -10.57 16.21
CA TRP A 160 -6.65 -11.40 15.75
C TRP A 160 -5.92 -12.10 16.90
N ARG A 161 -5.62 -11.36 17.97
CA ARG A 161 -4.87 -11.88 19.12
C ARG A 161 -5.65 -12.86 19.97
N SER A 162 -6.92 -12.56 20.26
CA SER A 162 -7.72 -13.33 21.22
C SER A 162 -8.77 -14.25 20.58
N GLY A 163 -8.96 -14.15 19.24
CA GLY A 163 -10.02 -14.88 18.52
C GLY A 163 -11.43 -14.28 18.70
N SER A 164 -11.57 -13.19 19.45
CA SER A 164 -12.86 -12.49 19.69
C SER A 164 -12.65 -10.99 19.84
N SER A 165 -13.68 -10.19 19.48
CA SER A 165 -13.67 -8.76 19.76
C SER A 165 -13.74 -8.44 21.27
N GLY A 166 -14.21 -9.36 22.10
CA GLY A 166 -14.75 -8.98 23.40
C GLY A 166 -15.89 -7.97 23.24
N THR A 167 -16.22 -7.26 24.30
CA THR A 167 -17.15 -6.12 24.27
C THR A 167 -16.34 -4.84 24.04
N PHE A 168 -16.62 -4.12 22.95
CA PHE A 168 -16.02 -2.81 22.64
C PHE A 168 -17.14 -1.77 22.43
N GLU A 169 -17.15 -0.76 23.27
CA GLU A 169 -18.14 0.33 23.27
C GLU A 169 -17.50 1.66 22.87
N GLY A 170 -17.14 1.78 21.57
CA GLY A 170 -16.60 3.01 21.02
C GLY A 170 -17.68 4.03 20.63
N LYS A 171 -17.24 5.20 20.25
CA LYS A 171 -18.13 6.26 19.74
C LYS A 171 -18.59 6.00 18.31
N ARG A 172 -17.78 5.32 17.54
CA ARG A 172 -18.04 4.99 16.12
C ARG A 172 -18.45 3.55 15.93
N TYR A 173 -17.81 2.63 16.64
CA TYR A 173 -18.07 1.20 16.54
C TYR A 173 -18.45 0.61 17.88
N GLN A 174 -19.42 -0.29 17.84
CA GLN A 174 -19.83 -1.10 18.97
C GLN A 174 -19.89 -2.54 18.51
N VAL A 175 -19.16 -3.44 19.17
CA VAL A 175 -19.14 -4.86 18.88
C VAL A 175 -19.16 -5.65 20.18
N ASP A 176 -19.80 -6.82 20.16
CA ASP A 176 -19.92 -7.69 21.33
C ASP A 176 -19.72 -9.14 20.93
N GLY A 177 -18.60 -9.73 21.35
CA GLY A 177 -18.29 -11.13 21.18
C GLY A 177 -18.10 -11.60 19.73
N ALA A 178 -17.79 -10.70 18.77
CA ALA A 178 -17.54 -11.10 17.38
C ALA A 178 -16.33 -12.05 17.28
N LEU A 179 -16.53 -13.25 16.70
CA LEU A 179 -15.51 -14.27 16.63
C LEU A 179 -14.63 -14.15 15.37
N CYS A 180 -13.32 -14.36 15.53
CA CYS A 180 -12.33 -14.37 14.47
C CYS A 180 -11.60 -15.71 14.37
N TYR A 181 -12.31 -16.73 13.89
CA TYR A 181 -11.74 -18.03 13.54
C TYR A 181 -12.00 -18.31 12.06
N PRO A 182 -10.95 -18.72 11.28
CA PRO A 182 -9.56 -18.88 11.74
C PRO A 182 -8.94 -17.56 12.22
N GLN A 183 -8.04 -17.64 13.19
CA GLN A 183 -7.13 -16.54 13.51
C GLN A 183 -6.06 -16.43 12.42
N PRO A 184 -5.34 -15.28 12.29
CA PRO A 184 -4.19 -15.16 11.40
C PRO A 184 -3.15 -16.26 11.64
N LEU A 185 -2.53 -16.72 10.57
CA LEU A 185 -1.40 -17.66 10.66
C LEU A 185 -0.11 -16.94 11.10
N GLN A 186 -0.01 -15.68 10.79
CA GLN A 186 1.13 -14.86 11.19
C GLN A 186 1.15 -14.66 12.70
N GLN A 187 2.37 -14.61 13.25
CA GLN A 187 2.60 -14.36 14.68
C GLN A 187 3.45 -13.09 14.81
N LEU A 188 3.06 -12.20 15.71
CA LEU A 188 3.81 -10.98 16.00
C LEU A 188 4.07 -10.87 17.50
N PRO A 189 5.24 -10.32 17.91
CA PRO A 189 5.56 -10.11 19.33
C PRO A 189 4.62 -9.06 19.95
N VAL A 190 4.28 -9.25 21.21
CA VAL A 190 3.56 -8.27 22.03
C VAL A 190 4.50 -7.67 23.05
N GLY A 191 4.81 -6.36 22.87
CA GLY A 191 5.77 -5.63 23.73
C GLY A 191 7.21 -6.12 23.56
N ASP A 192 8.13 -5.50 24.29
CA ASP A 192 9.55 -5.86 24.27
C ASP A 192 9.80 -7.29 24.76
N GLY A 193 10.16 -8.19 23.84
CA GLY A 193 10.47 -9.58 24.14
C GLY A 193 9.26 -10.42 24.58
N GLY A 194 8.04 -9.97 24.30
CA GLY A 194 6.80 -10.66 24.63
C GLY A 194 6.56 -11.94 23.83
N ALA A 195 5.56 -12.75 24.25
CA ALA A 195 5.14 -13.91 23.52
C ALA A 195 4.57 -13.51 22.15
N GLU A 196 4.86 -14.30 21.12
CA GLU A 196 4.23 -14.14 19.81
C GLU A 196 2.76 -14.52 19.87
N VAL A 197 1.92 -13.71 19.25
CA VAL A 197 0.47 -13.94 19.17
C VAL A 197 -0.03 -13.82 17.74
N PRO A 198 -1.13 -14.50 17.38
CA PRO A 198 -1.73 -14.35 16.06
C PRO A 198 -2.01 -12.87 15.76
N SER A 199 -1.51 -12.38 14.64
CA SER A 199 -1.72 -11.01 14.20
C SER A 199 -1.33 -10.86 12.73
N ILE A 200 -1.78 -9.76 12.10
CA ILE A 200 -1.37 -9.35 10.76
C ILE A 200 -0.57 -8.06 10.89
N PRO A 201 0.58 -7.92 10.20
CA PRO A 201 1.35 -6.68 10.23
C PRO A 201 0.50 -5.48 9.80
N LEU A 202 0.43 -4.48 10.67
CA LEU A 202 -0.41 -3.31 10.51
C LEU A 202 0.40 -2.14 9.98
N TRP A 203 -0.05 -1.59 8.84
CA TRP A 203 0.50 -0.40 8.21
C TRP A 203 -0.50 0.75 8.38
N ILE A 204 -0.16 1.76 9.13
CA ILE A 204 -0.99 2.97 9.21
C ILE A 204 -0.57 3.95 8.14
N ALA A 205 -1.49 4.22 7.21
CA ALA A 205 -1.27 5.11 6.08
C ALA A 205 -1.81 6.52 6.32
N GLY A 206 -1.03 7.51 5.88
CA GLY A 206 -1.33 8.93 5.94
C GLY A 206 -0.48 9.72 6.91
N GLY A 207 -0.21 10.96 6.55
CA GLY A 207 0.72 11.87 7.26
C GLY A 207 0.06 12.83 8.26
N GLY A 208 -1.13 12.54 8.75
CA GLY A 208 -1.84 13.40 9.71
C GLY A 208 -1.13 13.47 11.06
N GLU A 209 -0.54 14.63 11.37
CA GLU A 209 0.45 14.80 12.45
C GLU A 209 -0.10 14.51 13.84
N LYS A 210 -1.32 14.99 14.15
CA LYS A 210 -1.87 14.92 15.51
C LYS A 210 -2.52 13.59 15.86
N LYS A 211 -3.06 12.88 14.88
CA LYS A 211 -3.85 11.66 15.13
C LYS A 211 -3.34 10.47 14.37
N THR A 212 -3.12 10.56 13.05
CA THR A 212 -2.70 9.42 12.26
C THR A 212 -1.35 8.89 12.74
N LEU A 213 -0.35 9.77 12.92
CA LEU A 213 0.97 9.36 13.42
C LEU A 213 0.94 8.90 14.89
N ARG A 214 0.00 9.40 15.69
CA ARG A 214 -0.22 8.87 17.04
C ARG A 214 -0.81 7.46 17.04
N ILE A 215 -1.80 7.19 16.17
CA ILE A 215 -2.36 5.84 15.97
C ILE A 215 -1.25 4.88 15.49
N ALA A 216 -0.39 5.35 14.57
CA ALA A 216 0.77 4.59 14.12
C ALA A 216 1.72 4.25 15.27
N ALA A 217 2.09 5.23 16.09
CA ALA A 217 2.93 5.03 17.28
C ALA A 217 2.35 3.99 18.27
N GLN A 218 1.02 3.95 18.40
CA GLN A 218 0.35 3.04 19.32
C GLN A 218 0.22 1.60 18.80
N HIS A 219 0.02 1.42 17.48
CA HIS A 219 -0.49 0.15 16.97
C HIS A 219 0.31 -0.44 15.79
N ALA A 220 1.03 0.37 15.01
CA ALA A 220 1.57 -0.05 13.72
C ALA A 220 2.93 -0.74 13.82
N GLN A 221 3.19 -1.72 12.95
CA GLN A 221 4.53 -2.22 12.64
C GLN A 221 5.16 -1.43 11.49
N TYR A 222 4.32 -0.81 10.67
CA TYR A 222 4.72 -0.03 9.51
C TYR A 222 3.92 1.27 9.41
N THR A 223 4.52 2.30 8.83
CA THR A 223 3.82 3.52 8.43
C THR A 223 4.04 3.80 6.96
N ASN A 224 3.07 4.47 6.33
CA ASN A 224 3.22 5.01 4.99
C ASN A 224 2.77 6.48 4.98
N PHE A 225 3.67 7.38 4.59
CA PHE A 225 3.41 8.82 4.56
C PHE A 225 4.24 9.52 3.47
N ASP A 226 4.26 10.87 3.49
CA ASP A 226 4.93 11.72 2.51
C ASP A 226 6.34 11.23 2.14
N GLY A 227 6.54 10.90 0.86
CA GLY A 227 7.80 10.42 0.30
C GLY A 227 8.74 11.51 -0.21
N SER A 228 8.43 12.80 -0.05
CA SER A 228 9.39 13.87 -0.34
C SER A 228 10.50 13.90 0.73
N PRO A 229 11.75 14.26 0.39
CA PRO A 229 12.86 14.24 1.34
C PRO A 229 12.60 15.04 2.62
N GLU A 230 12.08 16.24 2.48
CA GLU A 230 11.78 17.13 3.62
C GLU A 230 10.53 16.65 4.39
N GLY A 231 9.49 16.27 3.68
CA GLY A 231 8.24 15.76 4.26
C GLY A 231 8.46 14.48 5.03
N PHE A 232 9.25 13.55 4.49
CA PHE A 232 9.59 12.29 5.15
C PHE A 232 10.32 12.50 6.48
N VAL A 233 11.35 13.37 6.50
CA VAL A 233 12.09 13.72 7.72
C VAL A 233 11.18 14.41 8.74
N HIS A 234 10.33 15.33 8.28
CA HIS A 234 9.39 16.04 9.15
C HIS A 234 8.40 15.08 9.80
N LYS A 235 7.76 14.20 9.04
CA LYS A 235 6.81 13.20 9.56
C LYS A 235 7.48 12.18 10.47
N SER A 236 8.70 11.77 10.14
CA SER A 236 9.49 10.84 10.99
C SER A 236 9.74 11.43 12.38
N ARG A 237 10.11 12.70 12.49
CA ARG A 237 10.32 13.38 13.79
C ARG A 237 9.04 13.46 14.61
N ILE A 238 7.89 13.70 13.98
CA ILE A 238 6.60 13.76 14.67
C ILE A 238 6.21 12.35 15.15
N LEU A 239 6.42 11.32 14.34
CA LEU A 239 6.19 9.93 14.74
C LEU A 239 7.07 9.55 15.93
N GLU A 240 8.36 9.90 15.90
CA GLU A 240 9.30 9.67 17.00
C GLU A 240 8.83 10.32 18.32
N ALA A 241 8.36 11.58 18.25
CA ALA A 241 7.80 12.25 19.41
C ALA A 241 6.56 11.52 19.96
N HIS A 242 5.64 11.06 19.10
CA HIS A 242 4.49 10.26 19.53
C HIS A 242 4.91 8.90 20.11
N CYS A 243 5.94 8.24 19.57
CA CYS A 243 6.48 7.01 20.13
C CYS A 243 7.00 7.24 21.57
N ALA A 244 7.75 8.32 21.79
CA ALA A 244 8.22 8.70 23.12
C ALA A 244 7.05 8.96 24.10
N GLU A 245 5.98 9.64 23.65
CA GLU A 245 4.78 9.90 24.50
C GLU A 245 4.05 8.62 24.90
N VAL A 246 4.04 7.58 24.04
CA VAL A 246 3.35 6.31 24.33
C VAL A 246 4.28 5.24 24.91
N GLY A 247 5.56 5.55 25.10
CA GLY A 247 6.55 4.64 25.69
C GLY A 247 6.96 3.50 24.77
N ARG A 248 7.01 3.74 23.45
CA ARG A 248 7.38 2.76 22.42
C ARG A 248 8.71 3.13 21.75
N ASP A 249 9.53 2.16 21.43
CA ASP A 249 10.73 2.40 20.61
C ASP A 249 10.33 2.78 19.18
N PHE A 250 10.84 3.92 18.72
CA PHE A 250 10.64 4.40 17.35
C PHE A 250 11.21 3.43 16.29
N GLY A 251 12.31 2.74 16.64
CA GLY A 251 12.95 1.74 15.77
C GLY A 251 12.11 0.50 15.48
N GLU A 252 11.03 0.25 16.26
CA GLU A 252 10.10 -0.85 15.97
C GLU A 252 9.18 -0.59 14.79
N ILE A 253 9.10 0.65 14.29
CA ILE A 253 8.19 1.03 13.21
C ILE A 253 8.97 1.25 11.92
N THR A 254 8.82 0.34 10.98
CA THR A 254 9.34 0.51 9.62
C THR A 254 8.62 1.65 8.91
N ARG A 255 9.37 2.58 8.34
CA ARG A 255 8.84 3.74 7.62
C ARG A 255 8.88 3.51 6.13
N SER A 256 7.76 3.75 5.46
CA SER A 256 7.59 3.58 4.02
C SER A 256 7.00 4.81 3.34
N ALA A 257 7.12 4.84 2.03
CA ALA A 257 6.46 5.81 1.17
C ALA A 257 6.13 5.20 -0.19
N ASP A 258 5.15 5.81 -0.88
CA ASP A 258 4.72 5.42 -2.21
C ASP A 258 5.36 6.33 -3.26
N TYR A 259 5.77 5.75 -4.38
CA TYR A 259 6.42 6.47 -5.47
C TYR A 259 5.85 6.09 -6.83
N ASN A 260 5.52 7.11 -7.64
CA ASN A 260 5.39 6.94 -9.08
C ASN A 260 6.79 6.79 -9.68
N VAL A 261 6.98 5.81 -10.55
CA VAL A 261 8.26 5.56 -11.23
C VAL A 261 8.12 5.81 -12.72
N VAL A 262 9.05 6.58 -13.28
CA VAL A 262 9.28 6.69 -14.72
C VAL A 262 10.77 6.50 -14.95
N ILE A 263 11.14 5.34 -15.49
CA ILE A 263 12.54 4.94 -15.64
C ILE A 263 12.87 4.63 -17.10
N GLY A 264 14.01 5.08 -17.57
CA GLY A 264 14.56 4.77 -18.89
C GLY A 264 16.06 4.59 -18.84
N GLU A 265 16.64 3.83 -19.76
CA GLU A 265 18.11 3.68 -19.85
C GLU A 265 18.80 5.02 -20.12
N THR A 266 18.11 5.91 -20.84
CA THR A 266 18.55 7.26 -21.18
C THR A 266 17.49 8.30 -20.85
N GLU A 267 17.89 9.58 -20.77
CA GLU A 267 16.95 10.72 -20.64
C GLU A 267 15.94 10.77 -21.79
N ALA A 268 16.28 10.28 -22.97
CA ALA A 268 15.36 10.21 -24.11
C ALA A 268 14.27 9.17 -23.84
N ASP A 269 14.63 7.99 -23.32
CA ASP A 269 13.64 6.95 -22.96
C ASP A 269 12.71 7.43 -21.83
N VAL A 270 13.24 8.16 -20.85
CA VAL A 270 12.42 8.80 -19.79
C VAL A 270 11.44 9.79 -20.39
N ALA A 271 11.90 10.62 -21.33
CA ALA A 271 11.04 11.59 -22.01
C ALA A 271 9.93 10.91 -22.84
N ASP A 272 10.25 9.81 -23.53
CA ASP A 272 9.29 9.03 -24.31
C ASP A 272 8.21 8.39 -23.41
N ARG A 273 8.59 7.85 -22.26
CA ARG A 273 7.64 7.31 -21.26
C ARG A 273 6.76 8.41 -20.68
N LEU A 274 7.31 9.56 -20.34
CA LEU A 274 6.53 10.72 -19.89
C LEU A 274 5.57 11.21 -20.98
N ALA A 275 5.97 11.19 -22.25
CA ALA A 275 5.10 11.53 -23.38
C ALA A 275 3.95 10.53 -23.52
N TRP A 276 4.20 9.23 -23.32
CA TRP A 276 3.15 8.22 -23.30
C TRP A 276 2.16 8.45 -22.15
N ILE A 277 2.65 8.70 -20.92
CA ILE A 277 1.78 9.01 -19.76
C ILE A 277 0.95 10.27 -20.04
N GLU A 278 1.56 11.30 -20.64
CA GLU A 278 0.85 12.52 -21.01
C GLU A 278 -0.27 12.25 -22.02
N ALA A 279 0.01 11.48 -23.07
CA ALA A 279 -0.98 11.11 -24.08
C ALA A 279 -2.13 10.31 -23.45
N HIS A 280 -1.81 9.34 -22.61
CA HIS A 280 -2.75 8.53 -21.85
C HIS A 280 -3.68 9.37 -20.97
N LEU A 281 -3.12 10.26 -20.15
CA LEU A 281 -3.90 11.15 -19.29
C LEU A 281 -4.76 12.15 -20.09
N ARG A 282 -4.25 12.68 -21.21
CA ARG A 282 -5.04 13.56 -22.08
C ARG A 282 -6.22 12.85 -22.73
N GLN A 283 -6.11 11.57 -23.02
CA GLN A 283 -7.18 10.76 -23.58
C GLN A 283 -8.25 10.40 -22.52
N TRP A 284 -7.83 9.96 -21.34
CA TRP A 284 -8.71 9.32 -20.36
C TRP A 284 -9.12 10.22 -19.19
N ALA A 285 -8.38 11.30 -18.93
CA ALA A 285 -8.64 12.27 -17.86
C ALA A 285 -8.30 13.70 -18.33
N PRO A 286 -8.94 14.20 -19.41
CA PRO A 286 -8.54 15.45 -20.07
C PRO A 286 -8.63 16.68 -19.15
N GLU A 287 -9.60 16.74 -18.22
CA GLU A 287 -9.79 17.88 -17.33
C GLU A 287 -8.68 17.99 -16.26
N LYS A 288 -8.10 16.87 -15.85
CA LYS A 288 -7.06 16.78 -14.82
C LYS A 288 -5.65 16.57 -15.38
N ALA A 289 -5.54 16.24 -16.67
CA ALA A 289 -4.28 15.84 -17.30
C ALA A 289 -3.12 16.80 -17.03
N ALA A 290 -3.33 18.12 -17.15
CA ALA A 290 -2.25 19.10 -16.95
C ALA A 290 -1.65 19.09 -15.53
N HIS A 291 -2.48 18.88 -14.52
CA HIS A 291 -2.05 18.77 -13.13
C HIS A 291 -1.29 17.46 -12.89
N GLU A 292 -1.86 16.35 -13.33
CA GLU A 292 -1.29 15.02 -13.14
C GLU A 292 0.06 14.85 -13.86
N ILE A 293 0.16 15.36 -15.11
CA ILE A 293 1.41 15.33 -15.87
C ILE A 293 2.53 16.08 -15.13
N ASN A 294 2.23 17.23 -14.51
CA ASN A 294 3.22 17.93 -13.70
C ASN A 294 3.67 17.09 -12.50
N THR A 295 2.74 16.40 -11.82
CA THR A 295 3.05 15.50 -10.72
C THR A 295 3.97 14.35 -11.17
N TRP A 296 3.71 13.78 -12.34
CA TRP A 296 4.57 12.75 -12.92
C TRP A 296 5.97 13.29 -13.22
N ARG A 297 6.09 14.44 -13.90
CA ARG A 297 7.39 15.02 -14.28
C ARG A 297 8.27 15.43 -13.10
N THR A 298 7.66 15.79 -11.98
CA THR A 298 8.38 16.23 -10.77
C THR A 298 8.53 15.13 -9.72
N GLY A 299 8.15 13.90 -10.07
CA GLY A 299 8.23 12.74 -9.17
C GLY A 299 9.68 12.42 -8.77
N LEU A 300 9.86 11.96 -7.55
CA LEU A 300 11.20 11.62 -7.02
C LEU A 300 11.89 10.52 -7.84
N LEU A 301 11.13 9.52 -8.32
CA LEU A 301 11.67 8.37 -9.05
C LEU A 301 11.43 8.50 -10.57
N VAL A 302 11.77 9.66 -11.13
CA VAL A 302 11.71 9.94 -12.57
C VAL A 302 13.12 10.20 -13.07
N GLY A 303 13.69 9.30 -13.87
CA GLY A 303 15.07 9.44 -14.38
C GLY A 303 15.70 8.14 -14.84
N THR A 304 17.01 8.16 -15.04
CA THR A 304 17.81 6.95 -15.33
C THR A 304 17.97 6.10 -14.07
N PRO A 305 18.37 4.82 -14.18
CA PRO A 305 18.65 3.97 -13.03
C PRO A 305 19.60 4.62 -12.01
N GLU A 306 20.68 5.23 -12.46
CA GLU A 306 21.67 5.87 -11.59
C GLU A 306 21.06 7.02 -10.78
N GLN A 307 20.24 7.86 -11.43
CA GLN A 307 19.58 8.99 -10.76
C GLN A 307 18.56 8.51 -9.72
N ILE A 308 17.83 7.43 -10.02
CA ILE A 308 16.86 6.85 -9.10
C ILE A 308 17.58 6.20 -7.92
N VAL A 309 18.67 5.48 -8.15
CA VAL A 309 19.50 4.88 -7.09
C VAL A 309 20.04 5.96 -6.16
N GLU A 310 20.62 7.04 -6.69
CA GLU A 310 21.14 8.15 -5.88
C GLU A 310 20.05 8.75 -4.97
N ARG A 311 18.85 8.99 -5.51
CA ARG A 311 17.73 9.55 -4.74
C ARG A 311 17.19 8.58 -3.69
N LEU A 312 17.12 7.30 -3.99
CA LEU A 312 16.71 6.29 -3.01
C LEU A 312 17.78 6.04 -1.94
N GLN A 313 19.06 6.18 -2.26
CA GLN A 313 20.14 6.17 -1.26
C GLN A 313 20.04 7.37 -0.30
N ASP A 314 19.74 8.56 -0.81
CA ASP A 314 19.47 9.74 0.04
C ASP A 314 18.25 9.50 0.94
N MET A 315 17.15 8.96 0.40
CA MET A 315 15.96 8.63 1.18
C MET A 315 16.23 7.54 2.22
N ARG A 316 17.04 6.53 1.90
CA ARG A 316 17.51 5.51 2.85
C ARG A 316 18.31 6.13 3.99
N ALA A 317 19.21 7.06 3.70
CA ALA A 317 19.96 7.80 4.71
C ALA A 317 19.05 8.64 5.62
N ARG A 318 17.89 9.06 5.14
CA ARG A 318 16.84 9.75 5.91
C ARG A 318 15.94 8.78 6.69
N GLY A 319 16.12 7.47 6.50
CA GLY A 319 15.42 6.41 7.21
C GLY A 319 14.24 5.81 6.46
N LEU A 320 14.14 5.96 5.14
CA LEU A 320 13.23 5.17 4.33
C LEU A 320 13.71 3.72 4.27
N GLU A 321 12.86 2.80 4.69
CA GLU A 321 13.19 1.38 4.76
C GLU A 321 12.42 0.54 3.75
N TYR A 322 11.28 1.08 3.27
CA TYR A 322 10.40 0.40 2.34
C TYR A 322 9.83 1.39 1.32
N ALA A 323 10.06 1.14 0.03
CA ALA A 323 9.49 1.91 -1.07
C ALA A 323 8.43 1.08 -1.79
N ILE A 324 7.21 1.60 -1.92
CA ILE A 324 6.16 0.98 -2.73
C ILE A 324 6.08 1.74 -4.04
N THR A 325 6.27 1.04 -5.16
CA THR A 325 6.44 1.66 -6.47
C THR A 325 5.26 1.41 -7.39
N TYR A 326 4.90 2.41 -8.16
CA TYR A 326 3.83 2.36 -9.15
C TYR A 326 4.34 2.77 -10.54
N PHE A 327 4.03 1.97 -11.54
CA PHE A 327 4.34 2.21 -12.95
C PHE A 327 3.04 2.32 -13.73
N GLN A 328 2.75 3.48 -14.33
CA GLN A 328 1.48 3.72 -15.03
C GLN A 328 1.27 2.78 -16.21
N GLU A 329 2.36 2.45 -16.90
CA GLU A 329 2.37 1.61 -18.08
C GLU A 329 2.40 0.09 -17.80
N ALA A 330 2.46 -0.33 -16.55
CA ALA A 330 2.76 -1.72 -16.16
C ALA A 330 1.87 -2.79 -16.83
N ALA A 331 0.59 -2.47 -17.07
CA ALA A 331 -0.33 -3.40 -17.74
C ALA A 331 -0.11 -3.52 -19.26
N TYR A 332 0.61 -2.58 -19.86
CA TYR A 332 0.83 -2.46 -21.30
C TYR A 332 2.29 -2.73 -21.70
N ASP A 333 3.23 -2.21 -20.90
CA ASP A 333 4.67 -2.36 -21.09
C ASP A 333 5.37 -2.54 -19.73
N GLN A 334 6.07 -3.66 -19.57
CA GLN A 334 6.79 -4.00 -18.35
C GLN A 334 8.27 -3.66 -18.39
N ALA A 335 8.78 -3.04 -19.48
CA ALA A 335 10.20 -2.76 -19.61
C ALA A 335 10.73 -1.81 -18.51
N GLY A 336 9.91 -0.87 -18.01
CA GLY A 336 10.27 -0.03 -16.87
C GLY A 336 10.44 -0.82 -15.58
N ILE A 337 9.55 -1.78 -15.32
CA ILE A 337 9.67 -2.69 -14.17
C ILE A 337 10.95 -3.53 -14.30
N GLU A 338 11.19 -4.09 -15.48
CA GLU A 338 12.38 -4.92 -15.74
C GLU A 338 13.68 -4.13 -15.53
N LEU A 339 13.73 -2.90 -16.00
CA LEU A 339 14.88 -2.03 -15.81
C LEU A 339 15.11 -1.71 -14.33
N PHE A 340 14.04 -1.43 -13.58
CA PHE A 340 14.08 -1.18 -12.14
C PHE A 340 14.57 -2.41 -11.36
N GLU A 341 14.08 -3.60 -11.71
CA GLU A 341 14.50 -4.88 -11.13
C GLU A 341 15.99 -5.17 -11.34
N LYS A 342 16.49 -4.87 -12.54
CA LYS A 342 17.86 -5.19 -12.92
C LYS A 342 18.91 -4.19 -12.43
N GLN A 343 18.55 -2.90 -12.39
CA GLN A 343 19.54 -1.84 -12.20
C GLN A 343 19.31 -0.97 -10.95
N VAL A 344 18.13 -1.02 -10.32
CA VAL A 344 17.86 -0.21 -9.13
C VAL A 344 17.81 -1.07 -7.86
N ILE A 345 17.02 -2.12 -7.87
CA ILE A 345 16.83 -2.96 -6.67
C ILE A 345 18.16 -3.54 -6.14
N PRO A 346 19.05 -4.10 -6.98
CA PRO A 346 20.30 -4.70 -6.48
C PRO A 346 21.24 -3.71 -5.79
N GLU A 347 21.22 -2.44 -6.16
CA GLU A 347 22.06 -1.39 -5.58
C GLU A 347 21.59 -0.92 -4.18
N LEU A 348 20.40 -1.35 -3.76
CA LEU A 348 19.72 -0.87 -2.56
C LEU A 348 19.35 -1.97 -1.55
N GLN A 349 19.57 -3.21 -1.91
CA GLN A 349 19.37 -4.38 -1.04
C GLN A 349 20.48 -4.59 -0.01
#